data_129ba9b9c1531f607ee1d4f51c186358
#
_entry.id   129ba9b9c1531f607ee1d4f51c186358
#
_cell.length_a   1.000
_cell.length_b   1.000
_cell.length_c   1.000
_cell.angle_alpha   90.00
_cell.angle_beta   90.00
_cell.angle_gamma   90.00
#
_symmetry.space_group_name_H-M   'P 1'
#
loop_
_entity.id
_entity.type
_entity.pdbx_description
1 polymer ?
#
loop_
_entity_poly.entity_id
_entity_poly.type
_entity_poly.pdbx_seq_one_letter_code
_entity_poly.pdbx_strand_id
1 'polypeptide(L)'
;DITIRQVNDLVRAIDFPVNKLLLSGAPDKMKEVEKTLKERFGDKLNVFRSDPYYVEILPKFVDKSVAVDKLMKFLEINREKVICGGDSFNDLPLLRYAGKGVAMGNAQKEGKEAADYVTSSNDEDGIVEIIRKFMTPQAENDNGDDSGNPADSL
;
A
#
# COMPACT_ATOMS: atom_id res chain seq x y z
N ASP A 1 -14.35 21.70 2.12
CA ASP A 1 -14.83 21.59 3.50
C ASP A 1 -15.55 20.25 3.67
N ILE A 2 -15.27 19.57 4.79
CA ILE A 2 -15.96 18.32 5.15
C ILE A 2 -17.05 18.68 6.16
N THR A 3 -18.29 18.30 5.86
CA THR A 3 -19.40 18.49 6.79
C THR A 3 -19.38 17.38 7.84
N ILE A 4 -19.24 17.77 9.12
CA ILE A 4 -19.30 16.85 10.27
C ILE A 4 -20.66 16.94 10.90
N ARG A 5 -21.33 15.80 11.07
CA ARG A 5 -22.63 15.70 11.75
C ARG A 5 -22.51 14.70 12.90
N GLN A 6 -22.71 15.19 14.12
CA GLN A 6 -22.81 14.33 15.30
C GLN A 6 -24.24 13.80 15.43
N VAL A 7 -24.38 12.50 15.66
CA VAL A 7 -25.69 11.84 15.82
C VAL A 7 -25.65 10.85 17.00
N ASN A 8 -26.77 10.70 17.68
CA ASN A 8 -26.91 9.75 18.78
C ASN A 8 -27.30 8.35 18.34
N ASP A 9 -27.90 8.23 17.16
CA ASP A 9 -28.30 6.96 16.56
C ASP A 9 -27.82 6.93 15.10
N LEU A 10 -26.72 6.23 14.89
CA LEU A 10 -26.08 6.12 13.58
C LEU A 10 -26.96 5.41 12.55
N VAL A 11 -27.69 4.36 13.00
CA VAL A 11 -28.54 3.56 12.11
C VAL A 11 -29.68 4.40 11.55
N ARG A 12 -30.29 5.23 12.38
CA ARG A 12 -31.36 6.13 11.95
C ARG A 12 -30.87 7.32 11.12
N ALA A 13 -29.62 7.71 11.33
CA ALA A 13 -29.04 8.87 10.66
C ALA A 13 -28.51 8.56 9.25
N ILE A 14 -28.27 7.27 8.95
CA ILE A 14 -27.76 6.84 7.65
C ILE A 14 -28.93 6.41 6.76
N ASP A 15 -29.18 7.20 5.73
CA ASP A 15 -30.21 6.98 4.69
C ASP A 15 -29.59 6.85 3.27
N PHE A 16 -28.28 6.62 3.22
CA PHE A 16 -27.48 6.54 1.99
C PHE A 16 -26.52 5.32 2.02
N PRO A 17 -26.03 4.84 0.87
CA PRO A 17 -25.02 3.79 0.81
C PRO A 17 -23.72 4.23 1.49
N VAL A 18 -23.23 3.43 2.45
CA VAL A 18 -22.00 3.69 3.18
C VAL A 18 -20.83 2.98 2.52
N ASN A 19 -19.79 3.72 2.15
CA ASN A 19 -18.59 3.17 1.55
C ASN A 19 -17.66 2.56 2.60
N LYS A 20 -17.57 3.18 3.80
CA LYS A 20 -16.66 2.78 4.88
C LYS A 20 -17.20 3.21 6.23
N LEU A 21 -17.02 2.36 7.25
CA LEU A 21 -17.12 2.74 8.66
C LEU A 21 -15.73 2.76 9.26
N LEU A 22 -15.46 3.76 10.10
CA LEU A 22 -14.23 3.89 10.88
C LEU A 22 -14.60 3.92 12.36
N LEU A 23 -14.08 2.97 13.12
CA LEU A 23 -14.17 2.96 14.58
C LEU A 23 -12.83 3.42 15.15
N SER A 24 -12.89 4.19 16.24
CA SER A 24 -11.69 4.66 16.94
C SER A 24 -11.78 4.33 18.43
N GLY A 25 -10.64 4.04 19.05
CA GLY A 25 -10.55 3.74 20.47
C GLY A 25 -9.15 3.34 20.91
N ALA A 26 -8.99 2.95 22.17
CA ALA A 26 -7.72 2.48 22.70
C ALA A 26 -7.24 1.22 21.92
N PRO A 27 -5.91 1.06 21.67
CA PRO A 27 -5.36 0.00 20.84
C PRO A 27 -5.80 -1.41 21.23
N ASP A 28 -5.75 -1.75 22.53
CA ASP A 28 -6.16 -3.07 23.02
C ASP A 28 -7.64 -3.34 22.74
N LYS A 29 -8.48 -2.30 22.92
CA LYS A 29 -9.91 -2.39 22.64
C LYS A 29 -10.17 -2.56 21.14
N MET A 30 -9.45 -1.83 20.30
CA MET A 30 -9.59 -1.96 18.85
C MET A 30 -9.15 -3.33 18.33
N LYS A 31 -8.15 -3.96 18.98
CA LYS A 31 -7.76 -5.34 18.68
C LYS A 31 -8.87 -6.35 18.99
N GLU A 32 -9.54 -6.21 20.14
CA GLU A 32 -10.69 -7.05 20.50
C GLU A 32 -11.87 -6.84 19.55
N VAL A 33 -12.17 -5.57 19.24
CA VAL A 33 -13.24 -5.19 18.31
C VAL A 33 -13.00 -5.76 16.92
N GLU A 34 -11.79 -5.62 16.38
CA GLU A 34 -11.40 -6.22 15.10
C GLU A 34 -11.66 -7.73 15.09
N LYS A 35 -11.17 -8.44 16.11
CA LYS A 35 -11.37 -9.89 16.24
C LYS A 35 -12.86 -10.26 16.23
N THR A 36 -13.64 -9.63 17.10
CA THR A 36 -15.08 -9.88 17.23
C THR A 36 -15.85 -9.61 15.93
N LEU A 37 -15.51 -8.51 15.25
CA LEU A 37 -16.16 -8.16 14.00
C LEU A 37 -15.76 -9.09 12.85
N LYS A 38 -14.50 -9.54 12.80
CA LYS A 38 -14.05 -10.55 11.84
C LYS A 38 -14.75 -11.89 12.04
N GLU A 39 -14.87 -12.36 13.29
CA GLU A 39 -15.56 -13.60 13.61
C GLU A 39 -17.05 -13.56 13.21
N ARG A 40 -17.68 -12.40 13.37
CA ARG A 40 -19.13 -12.25 13.12
C ARG A 40 -19.49 -11.88 11.69
N PHE A 41 -18.67 -11.11 11.01
CA PHE A 41 -18.99 -10.50 9.71
C PHE A 41 -17.92 -10.68 8.64
N GLY A 42 -16.81 -11.34 8.95
CA GLY A 42 -15.66 -11.46 8.03
C GLY A 42 -15.96 -12.25 6.75
N ASP A 43 -17.05 -12.99 6.70
CA ASP A 43 -17.59 -13.61 5.48
C ASP A 43 -18.25 -12.60 4.52
N LYS A 44 -18.79 -11.50 5.06
CA LYS A 44 -19.58 -10.49 4.35
C LYS A 44 -18.90 -9.14 4.20
N LEU A 45 -18.01 -8.81 5.13
CA LEU A 45 -17.33 -7.52 5.20
C LEU A 45 -15.82 -7.69 5.28
N ASN A 46 -15.10 -6.71 4.75
CA ASN A 46 -13.67 -6.58 4.98
C ASN A 46 -13.44 -5.76 6.25
N VAL A 47 -12.84 -6.36 7.27
CA VAL A 47 -12.59 -5.75 8.58
C VAL A 47 -11.11 -5.83 8.86
N PHE A 48 -10.45 -4.71 9.12
CA PHE A 48 -9.03 -4.67 9.45
C PHE A 48 -8.67 -3.42 10.24
N ARG A 49 -7.53 -3.45 10.92
CA ARG A 49 -6.94 -2.24 11.51
C ARG A 49 -6.07 -1.53 10.49
N SER A 50 -6.32 -0.24 10.28
CA SER A 50 -5.45 0.64 9.49
C SER A 50 -4.35 1.27 10.35
N ASP A 51 -4.57 1.33 11.65
CA ASP A 51 -3.69 1.88 12.68
C ASP A 51 -4.03 1.20 14.02
N PRO A 52 -3.16 1.18 15.05
CA PRO A 52 -3.51 0.64 16.36
C PRO A 52 -4.81 1.17 16.96
N TYR A 53 -5.14 2.44 16.69
CA TYR A 53 -6.33 3.12 17.23
C TYR A 53 -7.58 3.00 16.36
N TYR A 54 -7.49 2.43 15.15
CA TYR A 54 -8.56 2.44 14.16
C TYR A 54 -8.89 1.06 13.63
N VAL A 55 -10.20 0.75 13.56
CA VAL A 55 -10.75 -0.40 12.83
C VAL A 55 -11.58 0.12 11.68
N GLU A 56 -11.28 -0.34 10.48
CA GLU A 56 -12.03 -0.06 9.26
C GLU A 56 -12.91 -1.23 8.88
N ILE A 57 -14.12 -0.91 8.43
CA ILE A 57 -15.08 -1.87 7.92
C ILE A 57 -15.53 -1.40 6.54
N LEU A 58 -15.30 -2.25 5.54
CA LEU A 58 -15.62 -1.99 4.14
C LEU A 58 -16.49 -3.12 3.58
N PRO A 59 -17.14 -2.92 2.43
CA PRO A 59 -17.72 -4.01 1.67
C PRO A 59 -16.68 -5.11 1.41
N LYS A 60 -17.13 -6.36 1.37
CA LYS A 60 -16.26 -7.50 1.04
C LYS A 60 -15.60 -7.26 -0.32
N PHE A 61 -14.36 -7.68 -0.45
CA PHE A 61 -13.56 -7.50 -1.68
C PHE A 61 -13.25 -6.03 -2.04
N VAL A 62 -13.31 -5.13 -1.07
CA VAL A 62 -12.83 -3.75 -1.25
C VAL A 62 -11.60 -3.53 -0.37
N ASP A 63 -10.47 -3.29 -1.01
CA ASP A 63 -9.20 -2.86 -0.42
C ASP A 63 -8.42 -2.02 -1.42
N LYS A 64 -7.22 -1.57 -1.03
CA LYS A 64 -6.38 -0.73 -1.90
C LYS A 64 -5.94 -1.46 -3.17
N SER A 65 -5.70 -2.77 -3.11
CA SER A 65 -5.25 -3.54 -4.28
C SER A 65 -6.35 -3.66 -5.33
N VAL A 66 -7.59 -3.84 -4.91
CA VAL A 66 -8.76 -3.88 -5.81
C VAL A 66 -8.95 -2.54 -6.54
N ALA A 67 -8.74 -1.43 -5.82
CA ALA A 67 -8.84 -0.10 -6.43
C ALA A 67 -7.74 0.11 -7.49
N VAL A 68 -6.50 -0.27 -7.16
CA VAL A 68 -5.37 -0.19 -8.10
C VAL A 68 -5.56 -1.14 -9.28
N ASP A 69 -6.02 -2.38 -9.05
CA ASP A 69 -6.31 -3.34 -10.14
C ASP A 69 -7.33 -2.78 -11.15
N LYS A 70 -8.41 -2.17 -10.65
CA LYS A 70 -9.38 -1.52 -11.52
C LYS A 70 -8.79 -0.35 -12.30
N LEU A 71 -7.95 0.46 -11.66
CA LEU A 71 -7.27 1.57 -12.32
C LEU A 71 -6.29 1.08 -13.39
N MET A 72 -5.49 0.06 -13.08
CA MET A 72 -4.55 -0.51 -14.04
C MET A 72 -5.24 -1.12 -15.26
N LYS A 73 -6.37 -1.83 -15.05
CA LYS A 73 -7.21 -2.33 -16.14
C LYS A 73 -7.80 -1.21 -16.99
N PHE A 74 -8.25 -0.13 -16.37
CA PHE A 74 -8.77 1.04 -17.09
C PHE A 74 -7.70 1.74 -17.93
N LEU A 75 -6.46 1.82 -17.40
CA LEU A 75 -5.32 2.42 -18.08
C LEU A 75 -4.58 1.45 -19.02
N GLU A 76 -5.02 0.18 -19.12
CA GLU A 76 -4.37 -0.88 -19.90
C GLU A 76 -2.89 -1.11 -19.50
N ILE A 77 -2.57 -0.90 -18.21
CA ILE A 77 -1.24 -1.10 -17.66
C ILE A 77 -1.16 -2.50 -17.04
N ASN A 78 -0.15 -3.28 -17.45
CA ASN A 78 0.14 -4.56 -16.83
C ASN A 78 0.63 -4.35 -15.38
N ARG A 79 0.07 -5.13 -14.43
CA ARG A 79 0.43 -5.07 -13.00
C ARG A 79 1.93 -5.25 -12.75
N GLU A 80 2.63 -5.99 -13.60
CA GLU A 80 4.08 -6.20 -13.53
C GLU A 80 4.89 -4.90 -13.65
N LYS A 81 4.29 -3.87 -14.26
CA LYS A 81 4.86 -2.53 -14.38
C LYS A 81 4.49 -1.59 -13.23
N VAL A 82 3.76 -2.10 -12.24
CA VAL A 82 3.27 -1.30 -11.11
C VAL A 82 4.22 -1.45 -9.93
N ILE A 83 4.61 -0.34 -9.36
CA ILE A 83 5.37 -0.27 -8.11
C ILE A 83 4.43 0.30 -7.05
N CYS A 84 4.32 -0.37 -5.91
CA CYS A 84 3.50 0.09 -4.80
C CYS A 84 4.35 0.21 -3.54
N GLY A 85 4.28 1.36 -2.88
CA GLY A 85 4.88 1.60 -1.56
C GLY A 85 3.82 1.58 -0.47
N GLY A 86 4.18 1.12 0.74
CA GLY A 86 3.27 1.13 1.88
C GLY A 86 3.96 0.89 3.21
N ASP A 87 3.32 1.28 4.31
CA ASP A 87 3.86 1.15 5.66
C ASP A 87 2.88 0.55 6.68
N SER A 88 1.60 0.45 6.33
CA SER A 88 0.53 0.06 7.24
C SER A 88 -0.13 -1.26 6.86
N PHE A 89 -0.91 -1.85 7.78
CA PHE A 89 -1.60 -3.13 7.57
C PHE A 89 -2.55 -3.12 6.37
N ASN A 90 -3.17 -1.98 6.06
CA ASN A 90 -4.06 -1.82 4.91
C ASN A 90 -3.32 -1.77 3.56
N ASP A 91 -1.99 -1.69 3.58
CA ASP A 91 -1.14 -1.72 2.38
C ASP A 91 -0.69 -3.14 2.01
N LEU A 92 -0.81 -4.11 2.93
CA LEU A 92 -0.40 -5.50 2.67
C LEU A 92 -0.97 -6.09 1.37
N PRO A 93 -2.28 -5.96 1.07
CA PRO A 93 -2.82 -6.46 -0.20
C PRO A 93 -2.19 -5.75 -1.41
N LEU A 94 -1.90 -4.47 -1.27
CA LEU A 94 -1.30 -3.65 -2.32
C LEU A 94 0.15 -4.05 -2.60
N LEU A 95 0.96 -4.26 -1.56
CA LEU A 95 2.34 -4.74 -1.69
C LEU A 95 2.41 -6.10 -2.39
N ARG A 96 1.48 -7.01 -2.09
CA ARG A 96 1.39 -8.33 -2.73
C ARG A 96 0.83 -8.29 -4.15
N TYR A 97 0.02 -7.30 -4.46
CA TYR A 97 -0.59 -7.14 -5.77
C TYR A 97 0.42 -6.63 -6.80
N ALA A 98 1.25 -5.67 -6.45
CA ALA A 98 2.15 -4.98 -7.37
C ALA A 98 3.15 -5.92 -8.06
N GLY A 99 3.65 -5.53 -9.22
CA GLY A 99 4.82 -6.15 -9.84
C GLY A 99 6.09 -5.95 -9.00
N LYS A 100 6.13 -4.83 -8.25
CA LYS A 100 7.14 -4.55 -7.22
C LYS A 100 6.47 -3.92 -5.99
N GLY A 101 6.35 -4.70 -4.93
CA GLY A 101 5.90 -4.21 -3.62
C GLY A 101 7.08 -3.69 -2.79
N VAL A 102 6.98 -2.49 -2.27
CA VAL A 102 8.03 -1.86 -1.47
C VAL A 102 7.49 -1.46 -0.10
N ALA A 103 8.04 -2.02 0.96
CA ALA A 103 7.72 -1.59 2.31
C ALA A 103 8.60 -0.41 2.72
N MET A 104 8.00 0.58 3.36
CA MET A 104 8.74 1.69 3.98
C MET A 104 9.56 1.19 5.17
N GLY A 105 10.67 1.84 5.48
CA GLY A 105 11.54 1.50 6.61
C GLY A 105 10.83 1.52 7.97
N ASN A 106 9.81 2.38 8.12
CA ASN A 106 8.92 2.44 9.29
C ASN A 106 7.73 1.46 9.22
N ALA A 107 7.61 0.63 8.18
CA ALA A 107 6.52 -0.33 8.04
C ALA A 107 6.51 -1.38 9.15
N GLN A 108 5.33 -1.92 9.43
CA GLN A 108 5.15 -3.06 10.32
C GLN A 108 5.90 -4.29 9.78
N LYS A 109 6.24 -5.22 10.69
CA LYS A 109 7.00 -6.43 10.35
C LYS A 109 6.36 -7.21 9.19
N GLU A 110 5.05 -7.41 9.25
CA GLU A 110 4.27 -8.10 8.23
C GLU A 110 4.35 -7.43 6.85
N GLY A 111 4.42 -6.09 6.82
CA GLY A 111 4.63 -5.30 5.59
C GLY A 111 6.00 -5.56 4.99
N LYS A 112 7.04 -5.54 5.82
CA LYS A 112 8.41 -5.81 5.38
C LYS A 112 8.60 -7.24 4.88
N GLU A 113 7.95 -8.21 5.52
CA GLU A 113 7.98 -9.63 5.10
C GLU A 113 7.21 -9.89 3.80
N ALA A 114 6.20 -9.07 3.52
CA ALA A 114 5.36 -9.21 2.33
C ALA A 114 5.91 -8.50 1.09
N ALA A 115 6.87 -7.59 1.26
CA ALA A 115 7.41 -6.74 0.21
C ALA A 115 8.61 -7.39 -0.50
N ASP A 116 8.82 -7.04 -1.76
CA ASP A 116 10.01 -7.43 -2.54
C ASP A 116 11.24 -6.61 -2.15
N TYR A 117 11.03 -5.44 -1.57
CA TYR A 117 12.10 -4.53 -1.16
C TYR A 117 11.66 -3.70 0.05
N VAL A 118 12.61 -3.37 0.92
CA VAL A 118 12.40 -2.43 2.02
C VAL A 118 13.25 -1.20 1.76
N THR A 119 12.59 -0.05 1.65
CA THR A 119 13.25 1.25 1.46
C THR A 119 13.52 1.94 2.80
N SER A 120 14.11 3.13 2.79
CA SER A 120 14.25 3.99 3.95
C SER A 120 12.90 4.38 4.56
N SER A 121 12.89 4.93 5.76
CA SER A 121 11.67 5.39 6.43
C SER A 121 11.05 6.62 5.75
N ASN A 122 9.85 6.98 6.19
CA ASN A 122 9.20 8.23 5.77
C ASN A 122 10.00 9.48 6.18
N ASP A 123 10.77 9.40 7.27
CA ASP A 123 11.62 10.49 7.76
C ASP A 123 12.98 10.57 7.02
N GLU A 124 13.28 9.58 6.18
CA GLU A 124 14.55 9.43 5.44
C GLU A 124 14.33 9.39 3.93
N ASP A 125 13.26 10.03 3.44
CA ASP A 125 12.93 10.13 2.02
C ASP A 125 12.76 8.78 1.29
N GLY A 126 12.22 7.76 1.94
CA GLY A 126 12.08 6.41 1.38
C GLY A 126 11.34 6.37 0.03
N ILE A 127 10.36 7.25 -0.21
CA ILE A 127 9.70 7.36 -1.52
C ILE A 127 10.66 7.85 -2.60
N VAL A 128 11.56 8.78 -2.28
CA VAL A 128 12.57 9.28 -3.23
C VAL A 128 13.53 8.15 -3.61
N GLU A 129 13.90 7.30 -2.64
CA GLU A 129 14.71 6.11 -2.89
C GLU A 129 14.01 5.14 -3.86
N ILE A 130 12.70 4.87 -3.68
CA ILE A 130 11.90 4.04 -4.60
C ILE A 130 11.97 4.60 -6.02
N ILE A 131 11.74 5.91 -6.19
CA ILE A 131 11.74 6.56 -7.50
C ILE A 131 13.12 6.43 -8.15
N ARG A 132 14.19 6.75 -7.41
CA ARG A 132 15.56 6.66 -7.93
C ARG A 132 15.95 5.25 -8.33
N LYS A 133 15.57 4.26 -7.51
CA LYS A 133 15.97 2.87 -7.72
C LYS A 133 15.21 2.17 -8.84
N PHE A 134 13.92 2.45 -8.98
CA PHE A 134 13.04 1.66 -9.85
C PHE A 134 12.41 2.43 -11.00
N MET A 135 12.43 3.76 -10.98
CA MET A 135 11.74 4.57 -11.98
C MET A 135 12.69 5.48 -12.78
N THR A 136 13.90 5.73 -12.29
CA THR A 136 14.90 6.48 -13.05
C THR A 136 15.66 5.51 -13.96
N PRO A 137 15.78 5.78 -15.28
CA PRO A 137 16.66 5.01 -16.13
C PRO A 137 18.06 4.99 -15.53
N GLN A 138 18.61 3.80 -15.33
CA GLN A 138 20.04 3.69 -14.98
C GLN A 138 20.81 4.19 -16.19
N ALA A 139 21.70 5.17 -16.02
CA ALA A 139 22.64 5.53 -17.05
C ALA A 139 23.38 4.25 -17.43
N GLU A 140 23.24 3.82 -18.67
CA GLU A 140 24.05 2.74 -19.20
C GLU A 140 25.51 3.11 -18.92
N ASN A 141 26.21 2.30 -18.15
CA ASN A 141 27.64 2.41 -18.05
C ASN A 141 28.19 2.07 -19.43
N ASP A 142 28.37 3.11 -20.22
CA ASP A 142 29.17 3.04 -21.44
C ASP A 142 30.62 2.80 -21.01
N ASN A 143 30.92 1.55 -20.69
CA ASN A 143 32.28 1.07 -20.67
C ASN A 143 32.71 1.01 -22.12
N GLY A 144 33.08 2.18 -22.66
CA GLY A 144 33.82 2.28 -23.88
C GLY A 144 35.05 1.40 -23.76
N ASP A 145 34.97 0.27 -24.45
CA ASP A 145 36.12 -0.57 -24.75
C ASP A 145 37.08 0.25 -25.65
N ASP A 146 37.93 1.04 -24.98
CA ASP A 146 39.11 1.63 -25.63
C ASP A 146 40.15 0.53 -25.85
N SER A 147 39.85 -0.40 -26.74
CA SER A 147 40.83 -1.28 -27.31
C SER A 147 41.72 -0.46 -28.23
N GLY A 148 42.72 0.20 -27.64
CA GLY A 148 43.82 0.80 -28.34
C GLY A 148 44.47 -0.21 -29.30
N ASN A 149 44.36 0.06 -30.57
CA ASN A 149 45.03 -0.65 -31.63
C ASN A 149 46.52 -0.24 -31.66
N PRO A 150 47.45 -1.12 -31.37
CA PRO A 150 48.84 -0.88 -31.62
C PRO A 150 49.24 -1.43 -33.01
N ALA A 151 49.24 -0.61 -33.99
CA ALA A 151 49.93 -0.84 -35.27
C ALA A 151 50.47 0.54 -35.69
N ASP A 152 51.73 0.72 -35.81
CA ASP A 152 52.67 0.22 -36.78
C ASP A 152 54.09 0.66 -36.43
N SER A 153 54.92 -0.31 -36.33
CA SER A 153 56.33 -0.15 -36.59
C SER A 153 56.61 -0.67 -38.00
N LEU A 154 56.93 0.22 -38.90
CA LEU A 154 57.95 0.06 -39.92
C LEU A 154 58.10 1.35 -40.71
#